data_867637771d57401339c9091bf2830a3f
#
_entry.id   867637771d57401339c9091bf2830a3f
#
_cell.length_a   1.000
_cell.length_b   1.000
_cell.length_c   1.000
_cell.angle_alpha   90.00
_cell.angle_beta   90.00
_cell.angle_gamma   90.00
#
_symmetry.space_group_name_H-M   'P 1'
#
loop_
_entity.id
_entity.type
_entity.pdbx_description
1 polymer ?
#
loop_
_entity_poly.entity_id
_entity_poly.type
_entity_poly.pdbx_seq_one_letter_code
_entity_poly.pdbx_strand_id
1 'polypeptide(L)'
;TSGWKGRQASAIVKGTAAGYFYRELLGAYAADGCAYAYHLTLADRVVASQLALVGGRHLALLKTAYDEQYRQYGPGRLLDFFMLQHVFANLPGSLVDFCNIATPEDLRWATARSTLMTGAVYHNDALRVMAGVARSVLRPWRGR
;
A
#
# COMPACT_ATOMS: atom_id res chain seq x y z
N THR A 1 -4.35 5.99 -15.52
CA THR A 1 -4.68 5.48 -14.17
C THR A 1 -6.14 5.00 -14.07
N SER A 2 -6.57 4.16 -15.01
CA SER A 2 -7.97 3.68 -15.10
C SER A 2 -8.15 2.23 -14.66
N GLY A 3 -7.29 1.71 -13.77
CA GLY A 3 -7.41 0.37 -13.24
C GLY A 3 -8.58 0.21 -12.23
N TRP A 4 -8.82 -1.02 -11.75
CA TRP A 4 -9.85 -1.35 -10.75
C TRP A 4 -9.76 -0.48 -9.49
N LYS A 5 -8.55 -0.06 -9.08
CA LYS A 5 -8.32 0.87 -7.97
C LYS A 5 -8.86 2.28 -8.26
N GLY A 6 -8.90 2.70 -9.52
CA GLY A 6 -9.54 3.96 -9.93
C GLY A 6 -11.06 3.90 -9.71
N ARG A 7 -11.68 2.75 -10.00
CA ARG A 7 -13.13 2.53 -9.74
C ARG A 7 -13.46 2.43 -8.25
N GLN A 8 -12.51 2.03 -7.41
CA GLN A 8 -12.69 1.93 -5.95
C GLN A 8 -12.21 3.17 -5.18
N ALA A 9 -11.92 4.29 -5.85
CA ALA A 9 -11.39 5.52 -5.26
C ALA A 9 -10.07 5.33 -4.46
N SER A 10 -9.35 4.23 -4.67
CA SER A 10 -8.07 3.95 -4.00
C SER A 10 -6.84 4.32 -4.83
N ALA A 11 -7.04 4.83 -6.05
CA ALA A 11 -5.95 5.33 -6.90
C ALA A 11 -5.41 6.66 -6.37
N ILE A 12 -4.10 6.86 -6.52
CA ILE A 12 -3.50 8.17 -6.30
C ILE A 12 -3.82 9.03 -7.52
N VAL A 13 -4.72 9.99 -7.35
CA VAL A 13 -5.15 10.90 -8.41
C VAL A 13 -4.61 12.30 -8.10
N LYS A 14 -3.97 12.93 -9.08
CA LYS A 14 -3.48 14.31 -8.98
C LYS A 14 -4.66 15.24 -8.64
N GLY A 15 -4.46 16.16 -7.67
CA GLY A 15 -5.50 17.10 -7.24
C GLY A 15 -6.44 16.55 -6.16
N THR A 16 -6.31 15.31 -5.73
CA THR A 16 -7.05 14.76 -4.58
C THR A 16 -6.23 14.85 -3.30
N ALA A 17 -6.88 14.76 -2.13
CA ALA A 17 -6.21 14.73 -0.84
C ALA A 17 -5.17 13.59 -0.76
N ALA A 18 -5.50 12.40 -1.28
CA ALA A 18 -4.57 11.29 -1.38
C ALA A 18 -3.37 11.63 -2.29
N GLY A 19 -3.61 12.28 -3.43
CA GLY A 19 -2.55 12.71 -4.34
C GLY A 19 -1.60 13.72 -3.69
N TYR A 20 -2.12 14.68 -2.96
CA TYR A 20 -1.31 15.64 -2.19
C TYR A 20 -0.51 14.92 -1.09
N PHE A 21 -1.15 14.08 -0.29
CA PHE A 21 -0.50 13.33 0.79
C PHE A 21 0.69 12.51 0.27
N TYR A 22 0.50 11.70 -0.79
CA TYR A 22 1.60 10.88 -1.32
C TYR A 22 2.71 11.73 -1.94
N ARG A 23 2.39 12.86 -2.56
CA ARG A 23 3.41 13.77 -3.09
C ARG A 23 4.27 14.36 -1.97
N GLU A 24 3.65 14.87 -0.91
CA GLU A 24 4.38 15.44 0.23
C GLU A 24 5.19 14.37 0.96
N LEU A 25 4.59 13.20 1.21
CA LEU A 25 5.24 12.08 1.84
C LEU A 25 6.50 11.64 1.06
N LEU A 26 6.33 11.35 -0.24
CA LEU A 26 7.45 10.92 -1.08
C LEU A 26 8.49 12.02 -1.24
N GLY A 27 8.10 13.30 -1.34
CA GLY A 27 9.01 14.43 -1.41
C GLY A 27 9.88 14.56 -0.17
N ALA A 28 9.29 14.43 1.01
CA ALA A 28 10.01 14.48 2.28
C ALA A 28 11.07 13.35 2.39
N TYR A 29 10.69 12.13 2.04
CA TYR A 29 11.61 10.98 2.11
C TYR A 29 12.61 10.92 0.94
N ALA A 30 12.28 11.50 -0.21
CA ALA A 30 13.18 11.54 -1.37
C ALA A 30 14.41 12.41 -1.11
N ALA A 31 14.27 13.49 -0.32
CA ALA A 31 15.39 14.35 0.05
C ALA A 31 16.52 13.57 0.77
N ASP A 32 16.15 12.56 1.54
CA ASP A 32 17.08 11.70 2.28
C ASP A 32 17.43 10.40 1.51
N GLY A 33 17.00 10.26 0.24
CA GLY A 33 17.19 9.04 -0.55
C GLY A 33 16.37 7.85 -0.05
N CYS A 34 15.34 8.09 0.76
CA CYS A 34 14.53 7.06 1.43
C CYS A 34 13.20 6.77 0.72
N ALA A 35 12.91 7.38 -0.43
CA ALA A 35 11.75 7.10 -1.25
C ALA A 35 12.14 6.35 -2.53
N TYR A 36 11.44 5.27 -2.84
CA TYR A 36 11.70 4.43 -4.00
C TYR A 36 10.44 4.29 -4.86
N ALA A 37 10.64 4.27 -6.17
CA ALA A 37 9.64 3.89 -7.14
C ALA A 37 10.18 2.74 -7.99
N TYR A 38 9.61 1.57 -7.81
CA TYR A 38 9.92 0.42 -8.65
C TYR A 38 8.99 0.39 -9.86
N HIS A 39 9.54 0.10 -11.02
CA HIS A 39 8.78 -0.01 -12.26
C HIS A 39 9.08 -1.34 -12.94
N LEU A 40 8.02 -2.02 -13.39
CA LEU A 40 8.13 -3.12 -14.34
C LEU A 40 7.84 -2.58 -15.72
N THR A 41 8.79 -2.74 -16.63
CA THR A 41 8.66 -2.28 -18.02
C THR A 41 8.57 -3.47 -18.96
N LEU A 42 7.78 -3.34 -19.99
CA LEU A 42 7.69 -4.27 -21.11
C LEU A 42 7.78 -3.46 -22.39
N ALA A 43 8.83 -3.69 -23.19
CA ALA A 43 9.08 -2.95 -24.44
C ALA A 43 8.88 -1.44 -24.25
N ASP A 44 9.65 -0.81 -23.38
CA ASP A 44 9.65 0.63 -23.08
C ASP A 44 8.36 1.20 -22.46
N ARG A 45 7.38 0.34 -22.16
CA ARG A 45 6.15 0.72 -21.49
C ARG A 45 6.14 0.26 -20.05
N VAL A 46 5.85 1.16 -19.11
CA VAL A 46 5.65 0.81 -17.70
C VAL A 46 4.32 0.09 -17.55
N VAL A 47 4.36 -1.19 -17.17
CA VAL A 47 3.19 -2.05 -16.99
C VAL A 47 2.80 -2.25 -15.52
N ALA A 48 3.72 -2.03 -14.58
CA ALA A 48 3.41 -1.93 -13.16
C ALA A 48 4.34 -0.94 -12.46
N SER A 49 3.87 -0.36 -11.37
CA SER A 49 4.62 0.58 -10.53
C SER A 49 4.31 0.34 -9.07
N GLN A 50 5.30 0.47 -8.21
CA GLN A 50 5.19 0.32 -6.78
C GLN A 50 5.96 1.41 -6.07
N LEU A 51 5.33 2.05 -5.09
CA LEU A 51 5.95 3.07 -4.25
C LEU A 51 6.35 2.45 -2.92
N ALA A 52 7.56 2.76 -2.47
CA ALA A 52 8.09 2.29 -1.21
C ALA A 52 8.85 3.40 -0.47
N LEU A 53 8.91 3.27 0.85
CA LEU A 53 9.76 4.08 1.72
C LEU A 53 10.73 3.17 2.45
N VAL A 54 11.94 3.67 2.68
CA VAL A 54 12.95 3.00 3.48
C VAL A 54 13.24 3.83 4.72
N GLY A 55 13.25 3.19 5.87
CA GLY A 55 13.67 3.77 7.14
C GLY A 55 14.55 2.78 7.89
N GLY A 56 15.86 3.06 7.96
CA GLY A 56 16.83 2.12 8.51
C GLY A 56 16.83 0.81 7.71
N ARG A 57 16.46 -0.30 8.34
CA ARG A 57 16.36 -1.63 7.71
C ARG A 57 14.92 -2.03 7.35
N HIS A 58 14.02 -1.09 7.31
CA HIS A 58 12.60 -1.32 7.07
C HIS A 58 12.19 -0.71 5.72
N LEU A 59 11.68 -1.53 4.81
CA LEU A 59 11.13 -1.11 3.54
C LEU A 59 9.61 -1.30 3.58
N ALA A 60 8.88 -0.22 3.57
CA ALA A 60 7.42 -0.18 3.60
C ALA A 60 6.86 -0.01 2.19
N LEU A 61 6.07 -0.97 1.70
CA LEU A 61 5.42 -0.92 0.40
C LEU A 61 4.08 -0.18 0.51
N LEU A 62 3.98 1.00 -0.08
CA LEU A 62 2.83 1.88 0.10
C LEU A 62 1.70 1.62 -0.88
N LYS A 63 2.03 1.59 -2.17
CA LYS A 63 1.04 1.47 -3.25
C LYS A 63 1.62 0.75 -4.44
N THR A 64 0.86 -0.22 -4.94
CA THR A 64 1.12 -0.90 -6.21
C THR A 64 0.00 -0.57 -7.19
N ALA A 65 0.35 -0.24 -8.42
CA ALA A 65 -0.55 -0.05 -9.53
C ALA A 65 -0.03 -0.80 -10.75
N TYR A 66 -0.92 -1.29 -11.61
CA TYR A 66 -0.54 -1.95 -12.84
C TYR A 66 -1.54 -1.64 -13.97
N ASP A 67 -1.10 -1.84 -15.21
CA ASP A 67 -1.96 -1.72 -16.38
C ASP A 67 -2.86 -2.95 -16.49
N GLU A 68 -4.17 -2.74 -16.43
CA GLU A 68 -5.20 -3.79 -16.44
C GLU A 68 -5.16 -4.67 -17.71
N GLN A 69 -4.66 -4.15 -18.82
CA GLN A 69 -4.49 -4.92 -20.05
C GLN A 69 -3.57 -6.14 -19.86
N TYR A 70 -2.66 -6.05 -18.89
CA TYR A 70 -1.70 -7.11 -18.56
C TYR A 70 -2.10 -7.94 -17.34
N ARG A 71 -3.32 -7.77 -16.82
CA ARG A 71 -3.79 -8.43 -15.59
C ARG A 71 -3.57 -9.93 -15.59
N GLN A 72 -3.81 -10.60 -16.72
CA GLN A 72 -3.64 -12.05 -16.85
C GLN A 72 -2.22 -12.54 -16.59
N TYR A 73 -1.21 -11.68 -16.76
CA TYR A 73 0.20 -12.00 -16.52
C TYR A 73 0.66 -11.67 -15.10
N GLY A 74 -0.20 -11.13 -14.25
CA GLY A 74 0.09 -10.80 -12.87
C GLY A 74 1.23 -9.78 -12.68
N PRO A 75 1.23 -8.63 -13.38
CA PRO A 75 2.39 -7.72 -13.41
C PRO A 75 2.75 -7.15 -12.04
N GLY A 76 1.78 -7.01 -11.14
CA GLY A 76 2.05 -6.62 -9.75
C GLY A 76 2.89 -7.65 -9.01
N ARG A 77 2.58 -8.95 -9.17
CA ARG A 77 3.34 -10.04 -8.55
C ARG A 77 4.74 -10.18 -9.14
N LEU A 78 4.87 -10.00 -10.44
CA LEU A 78 6.18 -9.98 -11.09
C LEU A 78 7.04 -8.84 -10.56
N LEU A 79 6.43 -7.66 -10.36
CA LEU A 79 7.12 -6.53 -9.76
C LEU A 79 7.54 -6.82 -8.31
N ASP A 80 6.66 -7.41 -7.49
CA ASP A 80 6.99 -7.83 -6.13
C ASP A 80 8.17 -8.82 -6.12
N PHE A 81 8.17 -9.79 -7.02
CA PHE A 81 9.26 -10.77 -7.15
C PHE A 81 10.60 -10.09 -7.45
N PHE A 82 10.67 -9.25 -8.47
CA PHE A 82 11.91 -8.56 -8.83
C PHE A 82 12.36 -7.57 -7.78
N MET A 83 11.41 -6.88 -7.14
CA MET A 83 11.71 -5.99 -6.04
C MET A 83 12.31 -6.74 -4.86
N LEU A 84 11.73 -7.89 -4.46
CA LEU A 84 12.26 -8.72 -3.38
C LEU A 84 13.65 -9.25 -3.72
N GLN A 85 13.90 -9.71 -4.95
CA GLN A 85 15.24 -10.11 -5.39
C GLN A 85 16.25 -8.96 -5.24
N HIS A 86 15.86 -7.74 -5.68
CA HIS A 86 16.70 -6.56 -5.54
C HIS A 86 17.00 -6.24 -4.07
N VAL A 87 15.98 -6.26 -3.22
CA VAL A 87 16.13 -5.95 -1.78
C VAL A 87 17.03 -6.97 -1.09
N PHE A 88 16.83 -8.26 -1.32
CA PHE A 88 17.65 -9.30 -0.70
C PHE A 88 19.10 -9.28 -1.18
N ALA A 89 19.34 -8.91 -2.43
CA ALA A 89 20.68 -8.81 -2.97
C ALA A 89 21.43 -7.55 -2.47
N ASN A 90 20.75 -6.41 -2.35
CA ASN A 90 21.40 -5.11 -2.13
C ASN A 90 21.20 -4.55 -0.71
N LEU A 91 20.18 -5.03 0.02
CA LEU A 91 19.84 -4.57 1.37
C LEU A 91 19.68 -5.76 2.33
N PRO A 92 20.75 -6.54 2.58
CA PRO A 92 20.66 -7.76 3.37
C PRO A 92 20.18 -7.49 4.79
N GLY A 93 19.27 -8.33 5.26
CA GLY A 93 18.66 -8.22 6.58
C GLY A 93 17.61 -7.11 6.71
N SER A 94 17.11 -6.58 5.59
CA SER A 94 15.97 -5.68 5.60
C SER A 94 14.66 -6.43 5.85
N LEU A 95 13.75 -5.77 6.55
CA LEU A 95 12.36 -6.18 6.71
C LEU A 95 11.53 -5.51 5.61
N VAL A 96 10.85 -6.30 4.79
CA VAL A 96 9.89 -5.81 3.80
C VAL A 96 8.48 -5.91 4.37
N ASP A 97 7.82 -4.77 4.56
CA ASP A 97 6.43 -4.67 5.01
C ASP A 97 5.52 -4.34 3.82
N PHE A 98 4.62 -5.24 3.51
CA PHE A 98 3.64 -5.05 2.44
C PHE A 98 2.56 -4.02 2.78
N CYS A 99 2.47 -3.55 4.02
CA CYS A 99 1.55 -2.52 4.50
C CYS A 99 0.09 -2.74 4.08
N ASN A 100 -0.35 -3.99 4.01
CA ASN A 100 -1.70 -4.36 3.61
C ASN A 100 -2.33 -5.39 4.56
N ILE A 101 -3.64 -5.60 4.40
CA ILE A 101 -4.31 -6.75 5.02
C ILE A 101 -3.91 -7.98 4.23
N ALA A 102 -3.20 -8.90 4.89
CA ALA A 102 -2.65 -10.09 4.25
C ALA A 102 -3.74 -10.95 3.59
N THR A 103 -3.55 -11.22 2.32
CA THR A 103 -4.31 -12.23 1.58
C THR A 103 -3.64 -13.60 1.69
N PRO A 104 -4.34 -14.71 1.38
CA PRO A 104 -3.69 -16.03 1.31
C PRO A 104 -2.49 -16.08 0.36
N GLU A 105 -2.44 -15.20 -0.63
CA GLU A 105 -1.35 -15.10 -1.58
C GLU A 105 -0.14 -14.36 -0.98
N ASP A 106 -0.38 -13.28 -0.24
CA ASP A 106 0.68 -12.56 0.47
C ASP A 106 1.36 -13.46 1.49
N LEU A 107 0.59 -14.32 2.16
CA LEU A 107 1.11 -15.29 3.13
C LEU A 107 2.06 -16.35 2.53
N ARG A 108 2.06 -16.56 1.23
CA ARG A 108 3.03 -17.45 0.56
C ARG A 108 4.42 -16.81 0.45
N TRP A 109 4.50 -15.51 0.46
CA TRP A 109 5.73 -14.72 0.36
C TRP A 109 6.24 -14.30 1.73
N ALA A 110 5.34 -14.15 2.70
CA ALA A 110 5.65 -13.63 4.01
C ALA A 110 6.32 -14.68 4.90
N THR A 111 7.41 -14.29 5.54
CA THR A 111 8.09 -15.07 6.58
C THR A 111 7.52 -14.79 7.97
N ALA A 112 6.81 -13.67 8.13
CA ALA A 112 6.17 -13.26 9.37
C ALA A 112 4.88 -12.48 9.10
N ARG A 113 4.04 -12.36 10.12
CA ARG A 113 2.83 -11.52 10.10
C ARG A 113 2.67 -10.82 11.43
N SER A 114 2.12 -9.61 11.42
CA SER A 114 1.73 -8.87 12.61
C SER A 114 0.23 -8.58 12.60
N THR A 115 -0.33 -8.39 13.78
CA THR A 115 -1.73 -7.98 13.91
C THR A 115 -1.80 -6.45 13.87
N LEU A 116 -2.57 -5.90 12.94
CA LEU A 116 -2.88 -4.49 12.91
C LEU A 116 -4.14 -4.22 13.71
N MET A 117 -4.08 -3.26 14.61
CA MET A 117 -5.23 -2.79 15.36
C MET A 117 -5.60 -1.39 14.89
N THR A 118 -6.88 -1.20 14.58
CA THR A 118 -7.43 0.13 14.27
C THR A 118 -8.10 0.69 15.52
N GLY A 119 -7.62 1.82 15.97
CA GLY A 119 -8.17 2.55 17.11
C GLY A 119 -8.70 3.92 16.70
N ALA A 120 -9.58 4.46 17.52
CA ALA A 120 -9.99 5.87 17.43
C ALA A 120 -9.77 6.53 18.79
N VAL A 121 -9.12 7.69 18.76
CA VAL A 121 -8.92 8.52 19.95
C VAL A 121 -9.92 9.66 19.87
N TYR A 122 -10.66 9.84 20.94
CA TYR A 122 -11.66 10.90 21.05
C TYR A 122 -11.18 11.97 22.04
N HIS A 123 -11.39 13.23 21.69
CA HIS A 123 -11.00 14.38 22.51
C HIS A 123 -11.70 14.40 23.89
N ASN A 124 -12.93 13.88 23.95
CA ASN A 124 -13.70 13.76 25.20
C ASN A 124 -14.63 12.53 25.18
N ASP A 125 -15.15 12.18 26.36
CA ASP A 125 -16.01 11.01 26.53
C ASP A 125 -17.37 11.14 25.82
N ALA A 126 -17.90 12.36 25.68
CA ALA A 126 -19.17 12.58 24.96
C ALA A 126 -19.05 12.17 23.49
N LEU A 127 -17.96 12.55 22.82
CA LEU A 127 -17.68 12.14 21.44
C LEU A 127 -17.48 10.63 21.33
N ARG A 128 -16.83 10.00 22.34
CA ARG A 128 -16.67 8.55 22.40
C ARG A 128 -17.99 7.82 22.45
N VAL A 129 -18.91 8.27 23.31
CA VAL A 129 -20.25 7.69 23.47
C VAL A 129 -21.08 7.89 22.21
N MET A 130 -21.09 9.10 21.62
CA MET A 130 -21.79 9.40 20.38
C MET A 130 -21.29 8.53 19.22
N ALA A 131 -19.98 8.37 19.08
CA ALA A 131 -19.41 7.50 18.05
C ALA A 131 -19.72 6.02 18.29
N GLY A 132 -19.80 5.58 19.53
CA GLY A 132 -20.24 4.24 19.91
C GLY A 132 -21.69 3.96 19.49
N VAL A 133 -22.59 4.89 19.78
CA VAL A 133 -24.01 4.83 19.37
C VAL A 133 -24.14 4.86 17.85
N ALA A 134 -23.45 5.77 17.16
CA ALA A 134 -23.47 5.85 15.71
C ALA A 134 -22.98 4.54 15.04
N ARG A 135 -21.94 3.93 15.57
CA ARG A 135 -21.43 2.63 15.06
C ARG A 135 -22.42 1.48 15.28
N SER A 136 -23.15 1.46 16.39
CA SER A 136 -24.16 0.44 16.66
C SER A 136 -25.37 0.55 15.76
N VAL A 137 -25.78 1.80 15.42
CA VAL A 137 -26.93 2.08 14.55
C VAL A 137 -26.58 1.93 13.06
N LEU A 138 -25.34 2.33 12.68
CA LEU A 138 -24.89 2.31 11.28
C LEU A 138 -24.16 1.01 10.89
N ARG A 139 -24.15 0.00 11.74
CA ARG A 139 -23.63 -1.32 11.36
C ARG A 139 -24.48 -1.85 10.21
N PRO A 140 -24.00 -1.86 8.95
CA PRO A 140 -24.77 -2.50 7.90
C PRO A 140 -24.86 -3.97 8.25
N TRP A 141 -26.06 -4.51 8.19
CA TRP A 141 -26.37 -5.92 8.29
C TRP A 141 -25.54 -6.66 7.24
N ARG A 142 -24.35 -7.13 7.60
CA ARG A 142 -23.59 -8.06 6.76
C ARG A 142 -24.29 -9.41 6.88
N GLY A 143 -25.25 -9.61 6.00
CA GLY A 143 -25.84 -10.93 5.74
C GLY A 143 -24.73 -11.91 5.36
N ARG A 144 -24.89 -13.11 5.82
CA ARG A 144 -24.09 -14.32 5.61
C ARG A 144 -23.80 -14.60 4.15
#